data_a0cf8731d67d96e810ad4882e240815c
#
_entry.id   a0cf8731d67d96e810ad4882e240815c
#
_cell.length_a   1.000
_cell.length_b   1.000
_cell.length_c   1.000
_cell.angle_alpha   90.00
_cell.angle_beta   90.00
_cell.angle_gamma   90.00
#
_symmetry.space_group_name_H-M   'P 1'
#
loop_
_entity.id
_entity.type
_entity.pdbx_description
1 polymer ?
#
loop_
_entity_poly.entity_id
_entity_poly.type
_entity_poly.pdbx_seq_one_letter_code
_entity_poly.pdbx_strand_id
1 'polypeptide(L)'
;MYSLMKKIITEKDIKRQVSLVELLLNHSQITVNELAEVVNTTERTIFSDLQTIKTQLPKGWLINSDQSGIQLKNEQNLLTNELWEIFLTQSISVQLLKELLTIKEVATPTFLARNGLSYETLNRHVKKLNQQLVVYELQIEQNRHRLSFSGEEETIRLFYHRLLMPFTHNNYFFEDYSIHESHYFRFLKRLRQAELAVDTEEVFGICWFFINTIRIKAGCRIPTSLFSTQDQLFLLYAPELEKLYRTEGVYLKDKEAAFAFSCFLDSWNYNNSYPPMILDILHRHSAETNIREFVNRLSESLAIKELEQTNLPENLILLLLKYYESPLLIEQTTKQYHYYLKEYEQEYPELYPHKFALLQQVKESTSMVKKVTNETYFFYLLSLLIQQTLLAVQPYQATIYFIFQGEPSWKAFLQQELNAYLGKRVILEPIELSQLSDITIKKNDLLVSNIPIDTPPMPVIYLSTIPTKNELDRLSDLSLRSYL
;
A
#
# COMPACT_ATOMS: atom_id res chain seq x y z
N MET A 1 -7.82 0.50 -11.17
CA MET A 1 -8.75 0.59 -9.98
C MET A 1 -8.20 -0.25 -8.85
N TYR A 2 -8.43 0.14 -7.62
CA TYR A 2 -7.98 -0.61 -6.45
C TYR A 2 -8.53 -2.04 -6.43
N SER A 3 -7.67 -3.02 -6.17
CA SER A 3 -8.01 -4.44 -6.41
C SER A 3 -9.23 -4.93 -5.61
N LEU A 4 -9.39 -4.49 -4.36
CA LEU A 4 -10.53 -4.86 -3.54
C LEU A 4 -11.85 -4.27 -4.09
N MET A 5 -11.85 -2.99 -4.48
CA MET A 5 -13.02 -2.34 -5.08
C MET A 5 -13.46 -3.06 -6.37
N LYS A 6 -12.53 -3.43 -7.23
CA LYS A 6 -12.81 -4.21 -8.45
C LYS A 6 -13.42 -5.58 -8.14
N LYS A 7 -12.97 -6.23 -7.05
CA LYS A 7 -13.49 -7.54 -6.63
C LYS A 7 -14.94 -7.48 -6.15
N ILE A 8 -15.34 -6.42 -5.45
CA ILE A 8 -16.71 -6.27 -4.93
C ILE A 8 -17.75 -5.87 -6.00
N ILE A 9 -17.35 -5.25 -7.11
CA ILE A 9 -18.23 -5.03 -8.26
C ILE A 9 -18.70 -6.40 -8.77
N THR A 10 -19.99 -6.65 -8.85
CA THR A 10 -20.55 -7.97 -9.19
C THR A 10 -21.05 -8.08 -10.60
N GLU A 11 -21.24 -6.96 -11.28
CA GLU A 11 -21.72 -6.83 -12.65
C GLU A 11 -20.59 -7.12 -13.65
N LYS A 12 -20.86 -8.00 -14.62
CA LYS A 12 -19.83 -8.42 -15.59
C LYS A 12 -19.45 -7.31 -16.58
N ASP A 13 -20.42 -6.53 -17.00
CA ASP A 13 -20.26 -5.39 -17.90
C ASP A 13 -19.45 -4.27 -17.23
N ILE A 14 -19.79 -3.88 -16.01
CA ILE A 14 -19.05 -2.88 -15.25
C ILE A 14 -17.59 -3.35 -15.02
N LYS A 15 -17.37 -4.61 -14.61
CA LYS A 15 -16.02 -5.18 -14.48
C LYS A 15 -15.22 -5.10 -15.76
N ARG A 16 -15.84 -5.39 -16.91
CA ARG A 16 -15.20 -5.32 -18.22
C ARG A 16 -14.83 -3.87 -18.55
N GLN A 17 -15.75 -2.92 -18.35
CA GLN A 17 -15.49 -1.50 -18.57
C GLN A 17 -14.38 -0.95 -17.68
N VAL A 18 -14.34 -1.33 -16.40
CA VAL A 18 -13.22 -1.02 -15.50
C VAL A 18 -11.91 -1.56 -16.07
N SER A 19 -11.88 -2.81 -16.55
CA SER A 19 -10.67 -3.39 -17.16
C SER A 19 -10.24 -2.65 -18.42
N LEU A 20 -11.18 -2.18 -19.23
CA LEU A 20 -10.89 -1.37 -20.42
C LEU A 20 -10.23 -0.03 -20.03
N VAL A 21 -10.78 0.66 -19.03
CA VAL A 21 -10.18 1.92 -18.55
C VAL A 21 -8.80 1.67 -17.96
N GLU A 22 -8.58 0.59 -17.23
CA GLU A 22 -7.24 0.22 -16.72
C GLU A 22 -6.23 0.01 -17.85
N LEU A 23 -6.62 -0.71 -18.90
CA LEU A 23 -5.77 -0.92 -20.07
C LEU A 23 -5.43 0.41 -20.76
N LEU A 24 -6.44 1.28 -20.96
CA LEU A 24 -6.24 2.59 -21.57
C LEU A 24 -5.36 3.53 -20.72
N LEU A 25 -5.36 3.38 -19.40
CA LEU A 25 -4.46 4.15 -18.50
C LEU A 25 -3.01 3.65 -18.57
N ASN A 26 -2.82 2.34 -18.79
CA ASN A 26 -1.49 1.72 -18.81
C ASN A 26 -0.80 1.74 -20.18
N HIS A 27 -1.55 1.98 -21.25
CA HIS A 27 -1.02 2.01 -22.61
C HIS A 27 -1.23 3.40 -23.21
N SER A 28 -0.18 3.97 -23.78
CA SER A 28 -0.26 5.26 -24.48
C SER A 28 -1.22 5.19 -25.67
N GLN A 29 -1.35 3.99 -26.27
CA GLN A 29 -2.21 3.69 -27.38
C GLN A 29 -2.42 2.18 -27.49
N ILE A 30 -3.65 1.72 -27.75
CA ILE A 30 -4.01 0.30 -27.87
C ILE A 30 -5.12 0.12 -28.89
N THR A 31 -5.07 -0.94 -29.70
CA THR A 31 -6.09 -1.21 -30.72
C THR A 31 -7.32 -1.90 -30.15
N VAL A 32 -8.46 -1.82 -30.86
CA VAL A 32 -9.71 -2.51 -30.46
C VAL A 32 -9.51 -4.02 -30.40
N ASN A 33 -8.72 -4.57 -31.33
CA ASN A 33 -8.44 -6.01 -31.37
C ASN A 33 -7.66 -6.46 -30.14
N GLU A 34 -6.58 -5.75 -29.78
CA GLU A 34 -5.81 -6.02 -28.55
C GLU A 34 -6.67 -5.92 -27.31
N LEU A 35 -7.53 -4.89 -27.21
CA LEU A 35 -8.48 -4.77 -26.09
C LEU A 35 -9.43 -5.97 -26.03
N ALA A 36 -9.95 -6.41 -27.18
CA ALA A 36 -10.86 -7.55 -27.28
C ALA A 36 -10.21 -8.86 -26.85
N GLU A 37 -8.96 -9.09 -27.25
CA GLU A 37 -8.16 -10.25 -26.85
C GLU A 37 -7.88 -10.27 -25.34
N VAL A 38 -7.35 -9.17 -24.79
CA VAL A 38 -6.99 -9.07 -23.35
C VAL A 38 -8.20 -9.24 -22.45
N VAL A 39 -9.34 -8.64 -22.81
CA VAL A 39 -10.58 -8.69 -22.02
C VAL A 39 -11.42 -9.94 -22.32
N ASN A 40 -11.00 -10.74 -23.30
CA ASN A 40 -11.67 -11.95 -23.77
C ASN A 40 -13.13 -11.71 -24.18
N THR A 41 -13.33 -10.79 -25.16
CA THR A 41 -14.64 -10.43 -25.70
C THR A 41 -14.55 -10.09 -27.19
N THR A 42 -15.67 -9.70 -27.81
CA THR A 42 -15.70 -9.32 -29.23
C THR A 42 -15.40 -7.83 -29.42
N GLU A 43 -14.81 -7.43 -30.54
CA GLU A 43 -14.60 -6.03 -30.91
C GLU A 43 -15.90 -5.22 -30.86
N ARG A 44 -17.02 -5.80 -31.31
CA ARG A 44 -18.34 -5.15 -31.21
C ARG A 44 -18.72 -4.79 -29.78
N THR A 45 -18.42 -5.67 -28.83
CA THR A 45 -18.67 -5.41 -27.41
C THR A 45 -17.76 -4.31 -26.91
N ILE A 46 -16.46 -4.31 -27.31
CA ILE A 46 -15.52 -3.23 -26.97
C ILE A 46 -16.01 -1.88 -27.49
N PHE A 47 -16.43 -1.79 -28.76
CA PHE A 47 -17.00 -0.55 -29.30
C PHE A 47 -18.19 -0.05 -28.50
N SER A 48 -19.11 -0.93 -28.11
CA SER A 48 -20.28 -0.58 -27.30
C SER A 48 -19.87 -0.07 -25.91
N ASP A 49 -18.95 -0.76 -25.26
CA ASP A 49 -18.44 -0.35 -23.94
C ASP A 49 -17.70 1.00 -24.00
N LEU A 50 -16.84 1.20 -25.00
CA LEU A 50 -16.14 2.47 -25.21
C LEU A 50 -17.09 3.64 -25.45
N GLN A 51 -18.18 3.42 -26.20
CA GLN A 51 -19.21 4.43 -26.37
C GLN A 51 -19.89 4.76 -25.03
N THR A 52 -20.24 3.73 -24.24
CA THR A 52 -20.84 3.92 -22.92
C THR A 52 -19.89 4.70 -22.01
N ILE A 53 -18.64 4.28 -21.92
CA ILE A 53 -17.61 4.97 -21.11
C ILE A 53 -17.47 6.43 -21.57
N LYS A 54 -17.33 6.68 -22.88
CA LYS A 54 -17.13 8.01 -23.45
C LYS A 54 -18.25 8.99 -23.07
N THR A 55 -19.51 8.53 -22.99
CA THR A 55 -20.63 9.36 -22.60
C THR A 55 -20.67 9.71 -21.11
N GLN A 56 -19.94 8.97 -20.30
CA GLN A 56 -19.95 9.09 -18.84
C GLN A 56 -18.67 9.70 -18.28
N LEU A 57 -17.61 9.88 -19.12
CA LEU A 57 -16.33 10.41 -18.65
C LEU A 57 -16.50 11.78 -17.97
N PRO A 58 -15.82 12.00 -16.83
CA PRO A 58 -15.77 13.31 -16.20
C PRO A 58 -15.15 14.35 -17.13
N LYS A 59 -15.56 15.60 -16.96
CA LYS A 59 -15.02 16.72 -17.75
C LYS A 59 -13.50 16.79 -17.58
N GLY A 60 -12.79 16.81 -18.69
CA GLY A 60 -11.31 16.80 -18.73
C GLY A 60 -10.70 15.45 -19.04
N TRP A 61 -11.50 14.39 -19.09
CA TRP A 61 -11.10 13.09 -19.60
C TRP A 61 -11.71 12.84 -20.99
N LEU A 62 -10.89 12.39 -21.95
CA LEU A 62 -11.34 12.15 -23.33
C LEU A 62 -10.81 10.81 -23.84
N ILE A 63 -11.67 10.06 -24.54
CA ILE A 63 -11.26 8.93 -25.35
C ILE A 63 -11.16 9.38 -26.80
N ASN A 64 -9.94 9.34 -27.34
CA ASN A 64 -9.63 9.57 -28.74
C ASN A 64 -9.38 8.24 -29.45
N SER A 65 -9.81 8.14 -30.70
CA SER A 65 -9.51 7.00 -31.57
C SER A 65 -9.07 7.51 -32.92
N ASP A 66 -7.96 6.95 -33.41
CA ASP A 66 -7.41 7.22 -34.73
C ASP A 66 -6.95 5.92 -35.39
N GLN A 67 -6.24 6.02 -36.52
CA GLN A 67 -5.75 4.84 -37.27
C GLN A 67 -4.73 4.00 -36.49
N SER A 68 -4.06 4.57 -35.50
CA SER A 68 -3.05 3.91 -34.68
C SER A 68 -3.62 3.27 -33.41
N GLY A 69 -4.89 3.57 -33.04
CA GLY A 69 -5.58 2.95 -31.91
C GLY A 69 -6.40 3.91 -31.07
N ILE A 70 -6.66 3.50 -29.85
CA ILE A 70 -7.46 4.22 -28.86
C ILE A 70 -6.55 4.73 -27.75
N GLN A 71 -6.80 5.96 -27.32
CA GLN A 71 -6.06 6.63 -26.26
C GLN A 71 -7.03 7.30 -25.28
N LEU A 72 -6.76 7.15 -23.99
CA LEU A 72 -7.42 7.92 -22.92
C LEU A 72 -6.53 9.11 -22.56
N LYS A 73 -7.04 10.32 -22.69
CA LYS A 73 -6.34 11.56 -22.37
C LYS A 73 -6.91 12.23 -21.13
N ASN A 74 -6.01 12.68 -20.27
CA ASN A 74 -6.30 13.52 -19.13
C ASN A 74 -5.83 14.96 -19.46
N GLU A 75 -6.73 15.79 -19.95
CA GLU A 75 -6.38 17.17 -20.41
C GLU A 75 -6.21 18.16 -19.26
N GLN A 76 -6.81 17.88 -18.10
CA GLN A 76 -6.83 18.79 -16.97
C GLN A 76 -6.00 18.29 -15.79
N ASN A 77 -5.21 17.22 -15.96
CA ASN A 77 -4.42 16.60 -14.91
C ASN A 77 -5.27 16.21 -13.66
N LEU A 78 -6.43 15.65 -13.90
CA LEU A 78 -7.37 15.22 -12.88
C LEU A 78 -6.90 13.92 -12.19
N LEU A 79 -7.38 13.67 -10.97
CA LEU A 79 -7.11 12.41 -10.29
C LEU A 79 -7.80 11.25 -10.99
N THR A 80 -7.09 10.15 -11.16
CA THR A 80 -7.66 8.90 -11.74
C THR A 80 -8.80 8.33 -10.90
N ASN A 81 -8.88 8.67 -9.61
CA ASN A 81 -9.97 8.25 -8.75
C ASN A 81 -11.34 8.75 -9.21
N GLU A 82 -11.40 9.90 -9.87
CA GLU A 82 -12.64 10.45 -10.45
C GLU A 82 -13.22 9.55 -11.56
N LEU A 83 -12.35 8.88 -12.33
CA LEU A 83 -12.80 7.91 -13.34
C LEU A 83 -13.54 6.71 -12.73
N TRP A 84 -13.14 6.29 -11.54
CA TRP A 84 -13.72 5.11 -10.92
C TRP A 84 -15.12 5.36 -10.37
N GLU A 85 -15.45 6.59 -10.01
CA GLU A 85 -16.75 6.99 -9.48
C GLU A 85 -17.90 6.66 -10.44
N ILE A 86 -17.68 6.78 -11.76
CA ILE A 86 -18.63 6.40 -12.80
C ILE A 86 -19.14 4.97 -12.60
N PHE A 87 -18.24 4.05 -12.31
CA PHE A 87 -18.53 2.63 -12.16
C PHE A 87 -19.07 2.29 -10.78
N LEU A 88 -18.60 3.02 -9.74
CA LEU A 88 -19.04 2.82 -8.37
C LEU A 88 -20.52 3.18 -8.21
N THR A 89 -20.96 4.27 -8.83
CA THR A 89 -22.37 4.73 -8.78
C THR A 89 -23.33 3.78 -9.45
N GLN A 90 -22.87 2.96 -10.39
CA GLN A 90 -23.71 2.02 -11.14
C GLN A 90 -23.74 0.62 -10.52
N SER A 91 -22.77 0.26 -9.68
CA SER A 91 -22.70 -1.09 -9.12
C SER A 91 -23.64 -1.27 -7.93
N ILE A 92 -24.54 -2.24 -8.04
CA ILE A 92 -25.53 -2.60 -7.00
C ILE A 92 -24.83 -3.02 -5.70
N SER A 93 -23.76 -3.79 -5.79
CA SER A 93 -23.00 -4.21 -4.62
C SER A 93 -22.32 -3.03 -3.92
N VAL A 94 -21.81 -2.07 -4.67
CA VAL A 94 -21.20 -0.85 -4.10
C VAL A 94 -22.26 0.04 -3.45
N GLN A 95 -23.41 0.23 -4.10
CA GLN A 95 -24.53 0.98 -3.53
C GLN A 95 -25.04 0.34 -2.23
N LEU A 96 -25.17 -0.99 -2.19
CA LEU A 96 -25.54 -1.71 -0.97
C LEU A 96 -24.51 -1.48 0.15
N LEU A 97 -23.23 -1.58 -0.15
CA LEU A 97 -22.18 -1.32 0.84
C LEU A 97 -22.17 0.14 1.30
N LYS A 98 -22.42 1.11 0.41
CA LYS A 98 -22.57 2.53 0.78
C LYS A 98 -23.71 2.73 1.79
N GLU A 99 -24.86 2.12 1.56
CA GLU A 99 -26.00 2.20 2.49
C GLU A 99 -25.67 1.50 3.83
N LEU A 100 -25.08 0.29 3.79
CA LEU A 100 -24.72 -0.45 5.00
C LEU A 100 -23.56 0.20 5.79
N LEU A 101 -22.78 1.11 5.20
CA LEU A 101 -21.82 1.94 5.93
C LEU A 101 -22.56 2.89 6.89
N THR A 102 -23.67 3.46 6.43
CA THR A 102 -24.39 4.57 7.07
C THR A 102 -25.54 4.15 7.97
N ILE A 103 -26.06 2.94 7.78
CA ILE A 103 -27.15 2.36 8.57
C ILE A 103 -26.87 0.90 8.90
N LYS A 104 -27.40 0.44 10.02
CA LYS A 104 -27.21 -0.93 10.49
C LYS A 104 -27.91 -1.97 9.61
N GLU A 105 -29.10 -1.63 9.13
CA GLU A 105 -29.95 -2.51 8.34
C GLU A 105 -30.61 -1.73 7.20
N VAL A 106 -30.59 -2.29 5.99
CA VAL A 106 -31.24 -1.75 4.80
C VAL A 106 -32.56 -2.49 4.56
N ALA A 107 -33.64 -1.76 4.37
CA ALA A 107 -34.94 -2.37 4.04
C ALA A 107 -34.92 -2.96 2.62
N THR A 108 -35.02 -4.29 2.48
CA THR A 108 -34.98 -5.00 1.20
C THR A 108 -35.95 -4.44 0.18
N PRO A 109 -37.26 -4.24 0.50
CA PRO A 109 -38.21 -3.72 -0.49
C PRO A 109 -37.85 -2.33 -1.00
N THR A 110 -37.37 -1.46 -0.12
CA THR A 110 -36.96 -0.09 -0.48
C THR A 110 -35.73 -0.11 -1.41
N PHE A 111 -34.74 -0.95 -1.08
CA PHE A 111 -33.56 -1.11 -1.92
C PHE A 111 -33.89 -1.67 -3.31
N LEU A 112 -34.76 -2.68 -3.38
CA LEU A 112 -35.24 -3.26 -4.65
C LEU A 112 -35.97 -2.22 -5.51
N ALA A 113 -36.89 -1.47 -4.90
CA ALA A 113 -37.68 -0.45 -5.61
C ALA A 113 -36.82 0.68 -6.16
N ARG A 114 -35.85 1.17 -5.36
CA ARG A 114 -34.90 2.24 -5.76
C ARG A 114 -34.02 1.83 -6.94
N ASN A 115 -33.59 0.57 -6.94
CA ASN A 115 -32.65 0.08 -7.94
C ASN A 115 -33.32 -0.67 -9.10
N GLY A 116 -34.63 -0.78 -9.12
CA GLY A 116 -35.37 -1.48 -10.16
C GLY A 116 -35.04 -2.97 -10.27
N LEU A 117 -34.76 -3.63 -9.13
CA LEU A 117 -34.28 -5.00 -9.08
C LEU A 117 -35.35 -5.99 -8.63
N SER A 118 -35.26 -7.23 -9.14
CA SER A 118 -35.99 -8.36 -8.53
C SER A 118 -35.23 -8.90 -7.32
N TYR A 119 -35.94 -9.59 -6.42
CA TYR A 119 -35.32 -10.25 -5.26
C TYR A 119 -34.24 -11.27 -5.67
N GLU A 120 -34.50 -12.04 -6.72
CA GLU A 120 -33.59 -13.06 -7.24
C GLU A 120 -32.32 -12.41 -7.82
N THR A 121 -32.45 -11.26 -8.46
CA THR A 121 -31.28 -10.50 -8.96
C THR A 121 -30.44 -10.01 -7.80
N LEU A 122 -31.02 -9.40 -6.79
CA LEU A 122 -30.32 -8.97 -5.59
C LEU A 122 -29.61 -10.14 -4.90
N ASN A 123 -30.28 -11.29 -4.76
CA ASN A 123 -29.70 -12.49 -4.15
C ASN A 123 -28.43 -12.97 -4.90
N ARG A 124 -28.42 -12.87 -6.23
CA ARG A 124 -27.21 -13.19 -7.03
C ARG A 124 -26.07 -12.21 -6.75
N HIS A 125 -26.35 -10.92 -6.60
CA HIS A 125 -25.33 -9.92 -6.25
C HIS A 125 -24.79 -10.16 -4.84
N VAL A 126 -25.66 -10.34 -3.84
CA VAL A 126 -25.28 -10.63 -2.46
C VAL A 126 -24.44 -11.91 -2.36
N LYS A 127 -24.83 -12.99 -3.06
CA LYS A 127 -24.05 -14.24 -3.09
C LYS A 127 -22.62 -14.03 -3.63
N LYS A 128 -22.46 -13.26 -4.72
CA LYS A 128 -21.14 -12.96 -5.27
C LYS A 128 -20.33 -12.05 -4.34
N LEU A 129 -20.97 -11.08 -3.70
CA LEU A 129 -20.35 -10.18 -2.75
C LEU A 129 -19.85 -10.97 -1.53
N ASN A 130 -20.67 -11.86 -0.98
CA ASN A 130 -20.29 -12.72 0.16
C ASN A 130 -19.07 -13.60 -0.14
N GLN A 131 -18.87 -14.03 -1.38
CA GLN A 131 -17.63 -14.75 -1.77
C GLN A 131 -16.37 -13.91 -1.57
N GLN A 132 -16.46 -12.58 -1.66
CA GLN A 132 -15.33 -11.68 -1.42
C GLN A 132 -15.18 -11.30 0.06
N LEU A 133 -16.29 -11.33 0.81
CA LEU A 133 -16.33 -10.98 2.23
C LEU A 133 -15.81 -12.12 3.14
N VAL A 134 -15.80 -13.35 2.65
CA VAL A 134 -15.30 -14.54 3.41
C VAL A 134 -13.88 -14.34 3.92
N VAL A 135 -13.01 -13.66 3.17
CA VAL A 135 -11.62 -13.38 3.60
C VAL A 135 -11.57 -12.55 4.88
N TYR A 136 -12.63 -11.76 5.13
CA TYR A 136 -12.80 -10.95 6.34
C TYR A 136 -13.68 -11.62 7.39
N GLU A 137 -14.08 -12.88 7.17
CA GLU A 137 -15.05 -13.56 8.05
C GLU A 137 -16.38 -12.80 8.17
N LEU A 138 -16.76 -12.07 7.12
CA LEU A 138 -17.97 -11.28 7.02
C LEU A 138 -18.95 -11.89 6.03
N GLN A 139 -20.21 -11.60 6.26
CA GLN A 139 -21.30 -11.98 5.37
C GLN A 139 -22.39 -10.90 5.39
N ILE A 140 -23.05 -10.68 4.25
CA ILE A 140 -24.33 -9.96 4.20
C ILE A 140 -25.45 -10.97 4.29
N GLU A 141 -26.25 -10.87 5.33
CA GLU A 141 -27.50 -11.60 5.49
C GLU A 141 -28.62 -10.88 4.76
N GLN A 142 -29.36 -11.64 3.96
CA GLN A 142 -30.50 -11.15 3.19
C GLN A 142 -31.73 -11.95 3.49
N ASN A 143 -32.82 -11.25 3.80
CA ASN A 143 -34.17 -11.81 3.80
C ASN A 143 -35.13 -10.86 3.08
N ARG A 144 -36.44 -11.20 3.07
CA ARG A 144 -37.47 -10.40 2.38
C ARG A 144 -37.67 -9.01 3.00
N HIS A 145 -37.20 -8.77 4.21
CA HIS A 145 -37.44 -7.54 4.96
C HIS A 145 -36.19 -6.69 5.06
N ARG A 146 -35.03 -7.30 5.25
CA ARG A 146 -33.79 -6.57 5.55
C ARG A 146 -32.52 -7.22 4.95
N LEU A 147 -31.52 -6.37 4.81
CA LEU A 147 -30.11 -6.68 4.51
C LEU A 147 -29.27 -6.10 5.64
N SER A 148 -28.33 -6.87 6.16
CA SER A 148 -27.42 -6.43 7.22
C SER A 148 -26.11 -7.19 7.15
N PHE A 149 -25.04 -6.63 7.72
CA PHE A 149 -23.83 -7.39 7.95
C PHE A 149 -24.02 -8.41 9.08
N SER A 150 -23.41 -9.58 8.89
CA SER A 150 -23.14 -10.58 9.92
C SER A 150 -21.63 -10.69 10.09
N GLY A 151 -21.16 -10.56 11.32
CA GLY A 151 -19.74 -10.53 11.71
C GLY A 151 -19.47 -9.48 12.78
N GLU A 152 -18.22 -9.45 13.25
CA GLU A 152 -17.80 -8.52 14.30
C GLU A 152 -17.67 -7.09 13.74
N GLU A 153 -18.10 -6.09 14.53
CA GLU A 153 -18.10 -4.69 14.09
C GLU A 153 -16.68 -4.16 13.80
N GLU A 154 -15.68 -4.61 14.55
CA GLU A 154 -14.27 -4.30 14.31
C GLU A 154 -13.85 -4.74 12.91
N THR A 155 -14.24 -5.94 12.53
CA THR A 155 -13.93 -6.49 11.20
C THR A 155 -14.70 -5.78 10.09
N ILE A 156 -15.94 -5.37 10.34
CA ILE A 156 -16.74 -4.57 9.39
C ILE A 156 -16.04 -3.22 9.15
N ARG A 157 -15.62 -2.52 10.20
CA ARG A 157 -14.91 -1.24 10.07
C ARG A 157 -13.56 -1.42 9.36
N LEU A 158 -12.82 -2.47 9.67
CA LEU A 158 -11.58 -2.81 8.99
C LEU A 158 -11.80 -3.06 7.50
N PHE A 159 -12.82 -3.83 7.14
CA PHE A 159 -13.19 -4.05 5.74
C PHE A 159 -13.46 -2.72 5.03
N TYR A 160 -14.28 -1.84 5.64
CA TYR A 160 -14.53 -0.52 5.06
C TYR A 160 -13.27 0.33 4.94
N HIS A 161 -12.40 0.31 5.93
CA HIS A 161 -11.15 1.06 5.84
C HIS A 161 -10.30 0.60 4.64
N ARG A 162 -10.13 -0.71 4.45
CA ARG A 162 -9.36 -1.27 3.32
C ARG A 162 -10.03 -1.01 1.96
N LEU A 163 -11.36 -0.95 1.95
CA LEU A 163 -12.14 -0.64 0.76
C LEU A 163 -12.08 0.85 0.39
N LEU A 164 -12.22 1.74 1.37
CA LEU A 164 -12.48 3.16 1.18
C LEU A 164 -11.24 4.05 1.30
N MET A 165 -10.14 3.57 1.89
CA MET A 165 -8.93 4.36 2.06
C MET A 165 -8.46 5.07 0.77
N PRO A 166 -8.45 4.42 -0.42
CA PRO A 166 -8.09 5.09 -1.67
C PRO A 166 -9.10 6.14 -2.14
N PHE A 167 -10.29 6.16 -1.55
CA PHE A 167 -11.40 7.06 -1.89
C PHE A 167 -11.73 8.05 -0.76
N THR A 168 -10.84 8.20 0.22
CA THR A 168 -11.08 9.07 1.39
C THR A 168 -11.36 10.51 0.99
N HIS A 169 -10.67 11.02 -0.04
CA HIS A 169 -10.91 12.35 -0.61
C HIS A 169 -11.97 12.38 -1.71
N ASN A 170 -12.57 11.22 -2.03
CA ASN A 170 -13.66 11.13 -2.98
C ASN A 170 -15.00 11.32 -2.25
N ASN A 171 -15.81 12.24 -2.73
CA ASN A 171 -17.06 12.59 -2.08
C ASN A 171 -18.10 11.46 -2.13
N TYR A 172 -18.04 10.53 -3.10
CA TYR A 172 -19.11 9.55 -3.32
C TYR A 172 -19.51 8.73 -2.07
N PHE A 173 -18.55 8.26 -1.26
CA PHE A 173 -18.86 7.48 -0.06
C PHE A 173 -19.18 8.32 1.17
N PHE A 174 -18.67 9.54 1.23
CA PHE A 174 -18.74 10.39 2.43
C PHE A 174 -19.57 11.66 2.24
N GLU A 175 -20.14 11.92 1.04
CA GLU A 175 -20.90 13.11 0.72
C GLU A 175 -22.15 13.32 1.60
N ASP A 176 -22.78 12.21 2.04
CA ASP A 176 -23.98 12.25 2.89
C ASP A 176 -23.66 12.59 4.35
N TYR A 177 -22.37 12.75 4.68
CA TYR A 177 -21.90 13.05 6.02
C TYR A 177 -21.10 14.33 6.07
N SER A 178 -21.51 15.26 6.92
CA SER A 178 -20.77 16.49 7.17
C SER A 178 -19.56 16.30 8.12
N ILE A 179 -18.78 15.23 7.92
CA ILE A 179 -17.54 15.00 8.63
C ILE A 179 -16.43 15.75 7.90
N HIS A 180 -15.64 16.54 8.63
CA HIS A 180 -14.60 17.37 8.03
C HIS A 180 -13.20 16.90 8.40
N GLU A 181 -12.35 16.67 7.43
CA GLU A 181 -10.91 16.40 7.60
C GLU A 181 -10.22 17.44 8.51
N SER A 182 -10.69 18.70 8.46
CA SER A 182 -10.19 19.77 9.30
C SER A 182 -10.27 19.48 10.80
N HIS A 183 -11.18 18.60 11.25
CA HIS A 183 -11.26 18.16 12.64
C HIS A 183 -10.07 17.25 13.00
N TYR A 184 -9.70 16.35 12.07
CA TYR A 184 -8.54 15.49 12.23
C TYR A 184 -7.23 16.29 12.19
N PHE A 185 -7.08 17.23 11.26
CA PHE A 185 -5.91 18.12 11.22
C PHE A 185 -5.78 18.98 12.47
N ARG A 186 -6.89 19.45 13.04
CA ARG A 186 -6.87 20.14 14.36
C ARG A 186 -6.44 19.22 15.49
N PHE A 187 -6.84 17.96 15.46
CA PHE A 187 -6.37 16.95 16.40
C PHE A 187 -4.85 16.76 16.29
N LEU A 188 -4.30 16.55 15.09
CA LEU A 188 -2.84 16.45 14.89
C LEU A 188 -2.11 17.72 15.36
N LYS A 189 -2.68 18.91 15.12
CA LYS A 189 -2.12 20.17 15.61
C LYS A 189 -2.09 20.22 17.15
N ARG A 190 -3.15 19.75 17.85
CA ARG A 190 -3.15 19.67 19.31
C ARG A 190 -2.09 18.70 19.82
N LEU A 191 -1.90 17.57 19.18
CA LEU A 191 -0.84 16.64 19.55
C LEU A 191 0.55 17.29 19.44
N ARG A 192 0.80 18.08 18.39
CA ARG A 192 2.06 18.86 18.27
C ARG A 192 2.24 19.85 19.43
N GLN A 193 1.17 20.56 19.81
CA GLN A 193 1.20 21.51 20.93
C GLN A 193 1.41 20.85 22.30
N ALA A 194 0.98 19.60 22.44
CA ALA A 194 1.14 18.82 23.66
C ALA A 194 2.44 17.97 23.67
N GLU A 195 3.32 18.14 22.67
CA GLU A 195 4.54 17.34 22.50
C GLU A 195 4.26 15.82 22.40
N LEU A 196 3.11 15.46 21.85
CA LEU A 196 2.66 14.08 21.63
C LEU A 196 2.61 13.69 20.15
N ALA A 197 3.04 14.59 19.24
CA ALA A 197 2.97 14.33 17.82
C ALA A 197 3.94 13.24 17.39
N VAL A 198 3.42 12.25 16.69
CA VAL A 198 4.16 11.21 15.99
C VAL A 198 3.85 11.37 14.50
N ASP A 199 4.80 11.04 13.65
CA ASP A 199 4.55 11.04 12.21
C ASP A 199 3.51 9.98 11.84
N THR A 200 2.48 10.37 11.10
CA THR A 200 1.33 9.53 10.78
C THR A 200 0.99 9.62 9.31
N GLU A 201 0.49 8.52 8.75
CA GLU A 201 -0.17 8.53 7.45
C GLU A 201 -1.54 9.20 7.59
N GLU A 202 -1.61 10.49 7.24
CA GLU A 202 -2.76 11.35 7.54
C GLU A 202 -4.04 10.86 6.87
N VAL A 203 -3.99 10.50 5.57
CA VAL A 203 -5.17 10.00 4.82
C VAL A 203 -5.70 8.70 5.43
N PHE A 204 -4.79 7.83 5.84
CA PHE A 204 -5.11 6.57 6.51
C PHE A 204 -5.85 6.80 7.84
N GLY A 205 -5.34 7.75 8.65
CA GLY A 205 -5.97 8.14 9.91
C GLY A 205 -7.31 8.86 9.72
N ILE A 206 -7.45 9.73 8.71
CA ILE A 206 -8.71 10.39 8.34
C ILE A 206 -9.78 9.37 7.96
N CYS A 207 -9.42 8.37 7.16
CA CYS A 207 -10.33 7.30 6.75
C CYS A 207 -10.87 6.54 7.97
N TRP A 208 -10.01 6.17 8.91
CA TRP A 208 -10.43 5.57 10.19
C TRP A 208 -11.37 6.47 10.99
N PHE A 209 -11.04 7.76 11.09
CA PHE A 209 -11.88 8.73 11.78
C PHE A 209 -13.28 8.82 11.17
N PHE A 210 -13.37 8.85 9.84
CA PHE A 210 -14.65 8.88 9.12
C PHE A 210 -15.46 7.62 9.37
N ILE A 211 -14.87 6.46 9.14
CA ILE A 211 -15.56 5.17 9.29
C ILE A 211 -16.04 4.99 10.73
N ASN A 212 -15.20 5.21 11.71
CA ASN A 212 -15.58 5.09 13.13
C ASN A 212 -16.73 6.03 13.48
N THR A 213 -16.65 7.30 13.05
CA THR A 213 -17.69 8.30 13.29
C THR A 213 -19.03 7.87 12.69
N ILE A 214 -19.03 7.46 11.42
CA ILE A 214 -20.26 7.04 10.70
C ILE A 214 -20.87 5.81 11.37
N ARG A 215 -20.07 4.78 11.62
CA ARG A 215 -20.56 3.53 12.21
C ARG A 215 -21.12 3.72 13.62
N ILE A 216 -20.47 4.55 14.43
CA ILE A 216 -20.98 4.87 15.77
C ILE A 216 -22.31 5.65 15.70
N LYS A 217 -22.43 6.63 14.79
CA LYS A 217 -23.68 7.38 14.56
C LYS A 217 -24.80 6.47 14.02
N ALA A 218 -24.47 5.46 13.22
CA ALA A 218 -25.39 4.43 12.75
C ALA A 218 -25.85 3.46 13.86
N GLY A 219 -25.39 3.63 15.11
CA GLY A 219 -25.72 2.72 16.22
C GLY A 219 -24.95 1.40 16.20
N CYS A 220 -23.98 1.25 15.31
CA CYS A 220 -23.12 0.08 15.21
C CYS A 220 -21.96 0.24 16.20
N ARG A 221 -22.10 -0.34 17.38
CA ARG A 221 -21.12 -0.23 18.47
C ARG A 221 -20.34 -1.53 18.63
N ILE A 222 -19.08 -1.41 18.99
CA ILE A 222 -18.21 -2.54 19.31
C ILE A 222 -18.67 -3.18 20.62
N PRO A 223 -19.10 -4.46 20.62
CA PRO A 223 -19.70 -5.11 21.79
C PRO A 223 -18.67 -5.54 22.81
N THR A 224 -17.50 -5.98 22.36
CA THR A 224 -16.39 -6.48 23.17
C THR A 224 -15.11 -5.75 22.78
N SER A 225 -14.18 -5.55 23.72
CA SER A 225 -12.86 -5.00 23.41
C SER A 225 -11.82 -6.07 23.62
N LEU A 226 -11.01 -6.29 22.58
CA LEU A 226 -9.77 -7.09 22.66
C LEU A 226 -8.58 -6.21 23.10
N PHE A 227 -8.79 -4.90 23.23
CA PHE A 227 -7.75 -3.91 23.46
C PHE A 227 -7.61 -3.59 24.95
N SER A 228 -6.37 -3.37 25.38
CA SER A 228 -6.07 -2.96 26.77
C SER A 228 -6.37 -1.49 26.95
N THR A 229 -7.22 -1.16 27.92
CA THR A 229 -7.48 0.24 28.36
C THR A 229 -6.48 0.71 29.42
N GLN A 230 -5.51 -0.12 29.79
CA GLN A 230 -4.48 0.19 30.80
C GLN A 230 -3.11 0.45 30.18
N ASP A 231 -2.97 0.35 28.85
CA ASP A 231 -1.74 0.68 28.17
C ASP A 231 -1.38 2.15 28.34
N GLN A 232 -0.11 2.44 28.60
CA GLN A 232 0.35 3.81 28.87
C GLN A 232 0.22 4.73 27.66
N LEU A 233 0.41 4.21 26.43
CA LEU A 233 0.19 4.98 25.21
C LEU A 233 -1.29 5.29 25.05
N PHE A 234 -2.18 4.32 25.27
CA PHE A 234 -3.63 4.55 25.24
C PHE A 234 -4.03 5.66 26.18
N LEU A 235 -3.61 5.59 27.46
CA LEU A 235 -3.96 6.61 28.46
C LEU A 235 -3.47 8.00 28.09
N LEU A 236 -2.37 8.10 27.37
CA LEU A 236 -1.80 9.37 26.91
C LEU A 236 -2.63 10.00 25.77
N TYR A 237 -3.12 9.20 24.83
CA TYR A 237 -3.84 9.69 23.65
C TYR A 237 -5.36 9.72 23.80
N ALA A 238 -5.94 8.93 24.70
CA ALA A 238 -7.38 8.81 24.87
C ALA A 238 -8.10 10.15 25.08
N PRO A 239 -7.60 11.11 25.89
CA PRO A 239 -8.27 12.41 26.06
C PRO A 239 -8.32 13.24 24.78
N GLU A 240 -7.29 13.19 23.94
CA GLU A 240 -7.26 13.93 22.67
C GLU A 240 -8.13 13.28 21.59
N LEU A 241 -8.19 11.94 21.56
CA LEU A 241 -9.12 11.20 20.72
C LEU A 241 -10.58 11.48 21.12
N GLU A 242 -10.91 11.47 22.41
CA GLU A 242 -12.24 11.87 22.85
C GLU A 242 -12.63 13.27 22.37
N LYS A 243 -11.73 14.26 22.49
CA LYS A 243 -11.97 15.61 21.98
C LYS A 243 -12.20 15.60 20.47
N LEU A 244 -11.44 14.80 19.69
CA LEU A 244 -11.62 14.67 18.27
C LEU A 244 -13.03 14.19 17.95
N TYR A 245 -13.46 13.06 18.51
CA TYR A 245 -14.77 12.48 18.19
C TYR A 245 -15.95 13.31 18.72
N ARG A 246 -15.77 14.04 19.82
CA ARG A 246 -16.77 15.01 20.32
C ARG A 246 -17.06 16.14 19.32
N THR A 247 -16.11 16.53 18.48
CA THR A 247 -16.38 17.55 17.44
C THR A 247 -17.42 17.08 16.44
N GLU A 248 -17.60 15.76 16.30
CA GLU A 248 -18.62 15.14 15.47
C GLU A 248 -19.87 14.71 16.28
N GLY A 249 -20.00 15.10 17.53
CA GLY A 249 -21.10 14.68 18.40
C GLY A 249 -21.04 13.21 18.82
N VAL A 250 -19.89 12.58 18.71
CA VAL A 250 -19.65 11.18 19.10
C VAL A 250 -18.96 11.13 20.46
N TYR A 251 -19.55 10.38 21.39
CA TYR A 251 -18.96 10.10 22.70
C TYR A 251 -18.42 8.68 22.68
N LEU A 252 -17.08 8.57 22.80
CA LEU A 252 -16.41 7.29 22.87
C LEU A 252 -16.67 6.68 24.27
N LYS A 253 -17.13 5.45 24.30
CA LYS A 253 -17.10 4.60 25.49
C LYS A 253 -15.78 3.84 25.51
N ASP A 254 -15.39 3.27 26.64
CA ASP A 254 -14.08 2.64 26.85
C ASP A 254 -13.61 1.75 25.68
N LYS A 255 -14.51 0.92 25.19
CA LYS A 255 -14.22 0.01 24.07
C LYS A 255 -14.03 0.72 22.74
N GLU A 256 -14.86 1.70 22.45
CA GLU A 256 -14.74 2.53 21.25
C GLU A 256 -13.49 3.41 21.33
N ALA A 257 -13.13 3.90 22.51
CA ALA A 257 -11.91 4.68 22.71
C ALA A 257 -10.66 3.83 22.48
N ALA A 258 -10.64 2.61 23.00
CA ALA A 258 -9.55 1.67 22.78
C ALA A 258 -9.40 1.30 21.29
N PHE A 259 -10.49 1.03 20.59
CA PHE A 259 -10.46 0.76 19.16
C PHE A 259 -10.03 1.98 18.35
N ALA A 260 -10.53 3.17 18.68
CA ALA A 260 -10.12 4.42 18.03
C ALA A 260 -8.61 4.68 18.22
N PHE A 261 -8.07 4.36 19.39
CA PHE A 261 -6.62 4.42 19.63
C PHE A 261 -5.85 3.42 18.79
N SER A 262 -6.30 2.17 18.69
CA SER A 262 -5.67 1.17 17.82
C SER A 262 -5.67 1.58 16.35
N CYS A 263 -6.76 2.19 15.87
CA CYS A 263 -6.83 2.76 14.53
C CYS A 263 -5.86 3.94 14.35
N PHE A 264 -5.69 4.77 15.37
CA PHE A 264 -4.70 5.85 15.35
C PHE A 264 -3.27 5.29 15.36
N LEU A 265 -2.98 4.32 16.23
CA LEU A 265 -1.70 3.62 16.27
C LEU A 265 -1.38 2.93 14.93
N ASP A 266 -2.39 2.34 14.25
CA ASP A 266 -2.25 1.75 12.92
C ASP A 266 -1.76 2.77 11.88
N SER A 267 -2.13 4.05 12.02
CA SER A 267 -1.70 5.14 11.14
C SER A 267 -0.26 5.64 11.38
N TRP A 268 0.41 5.23 12.46
CA TRP A 268 1.78 5.68 12.73
C TRP A 268 2.77 5.13 11.72
N ASN A 269 3.60 6.02 11.19
CA ASN A 269 4.69 5.64 10.29
C ASN A 269 5.85 5.00 11.07
N TYR A 270 6.62 4.17 10.38
CA TYR A 270 7.91 3.70 10.88
C TYR A 270 9.01 4.74 10.59
N ASN A 271 10.15 4.60 11.24
CA ASN A 271 11.30 5.53 11.15
C ASN A 271 11.02 6.94 11.70
N ASN A 272 10.19 7.00 12.71
CA ASN A 272 9.83 8.23 13.38
C ASN A 272 10.93 8.78 14.30
N SER A 273 10.94 10.10 14.42
CA SER A 273 11.52 10.79 15.58
C SER A 273 10.42 10.94 16.64
N TYR A 274 10.50 10.15 17.70
CA TYR A 274 9.49 10.16 18.76
C TYR A 274 9.74 11.28 19.79
N PRO A 275 8.67 11.94 20.29
CA PRO A 275 8.78 12.82 21.45
C PRO A 275 9.36 12.07 22.67
N PRO A 276 10.08 12.74 23.59
CA PRO A 276 10.79 12.09 24.70
C PRO A 276 9.88 11.17 25.54
N MET A 277 8.67 11.62 25.86
CA MET A 277 7.71 10.84 26.66
C MET A 277 7.30 9.54 25.96
N ILE A 278 7.10 9.57 24.65
CA ILE A 278 6.73 8.39 23.85
C ILE A 278 7.94 7.47 23.74
N LEU A 279 9.11 8.02 23.49
CA LEU A 279 10.37 7.28 23.43
C LEU A 279 10.64 6.53 24.73
N ASP A 280 10.41 7.16 25.89
CA ASP A 280 10.55 6.51 27.21
C ASP A 280 9.59 5.34 27.39
N ILE A 281 8.36 5.45 26.87
CA ILE A 281 7.40 4.34 26.90
C ILE A 281 7.88 3.20 25.99
N LEU A 282 8.31 3.52 24.78
CA LEU A 282 8.84 2.52 23.83
C LEU A 282 10.08 1.84 24.38
N HIS A 283 10.98 2.56 25.04
CA HIS A 283 12.19 1.99 25.64
C HIS A 283 11.87 1.03 26.79
N ARG A 284 10.84 1.32 27.58
CA ARG A 284 10.38 0.39 28.64
C ARG A 284 9.85 -0.91 28.03
N HIS A 285 9.07 -0.84 26.95
CA HIS A 285 8.66 -2.02 26.21
C HIS A 285 9.85 -2.77 25.61
N SER A 286 10.89 -2.06 25.13
CA SER A 286 12.10 -2.68 24.62
C SER A 286 12.84 -3.48 25.69
N ALA A 287 12.98 -2.93 26.89
CA ALA A 287 13.62 -3.64 28.02
C ALA A 287 12.85 -4.90 28.42
N GLU A 288 11.52 -4.84 28.43
CA GLU A 288 10.64 -5.98 28.73
C GLU A 288 10.68 -7.06 27.63
N THR A 289 10.94 -6.66 26.36
CA THR A 289 10.89 -7.57 25.21
C THR A 289 12.26 -7.99 24.68
N ASN A 290 13.35 -7.51 25.27
CA ASN A 290 14.73 -7.77 24.83
C ASN A 290 15.01 -7.42 23.35
N ILE A 291 14.26 -6.43 22.81
CA ILE A 291 14.40 -6.05 21.39
C ILE A 291 15.78 -5.46 21.09
N ARG A 292 16.35 -4.67 22.02
CA ARG A 292 17.69 -4.12 21.82
C ARG A 292 18.75 -5.23 21.76
N GLU A 293 18.64 -6.24 22.62
CA GLU A 293 19.54 -7.41 22.58
C GLU A 293 19.41 -8.15 21.25
N PHE A 294 18.19 -8.28 20.72
CA PHE A 294 17.98 -8.86 19.39
C PHE A 294 18.67 -8.04 18.29
N VAL A 295 18.54 -6.69 18.30
CA VAL A 295 19.18 -5.82 17.31
C VAL A 295 20.70 -5.90 17.43
N ASN A 296 21.25 -5.97 18.64
CA ASN A 296 22.69 -6.12 18.86
C ASN A 296 23.21 -7.45 18.27
N ARG A 297 22.51 -8.56 18.54
CA ARG A 297 22.86 -9.86 17.94
C ARG A 297 22.74 -9.86 16.42
N LEU A 298 21.76 -9.16 15.87
CA LEU A 298 21.61 -8.97 14.42
C LEU A 298 22.78 -8.16 13.86
N SER A 299 23.16 -7.06 14.53
CA SER A 299 24.33 -6.21 14.20
C SER A 299 25.62 -7.03 14.18
N GLU A 300 25.85 -7.85 15.19
CA GLU A 300 27.01 -8.75 15.27
C GLU A 300 27.00 -9.80 14.15
N SER A 301 25.85 -10.44 13.89
CA SER A 301 25.74 -11.52 12.90
C SER A 301 25.96 -11.02 11.47
N LEU A 302 25.54 -9.79 11.18
CA LEU A 302 25.72 -9.13 9.89
C LEU A 302 27.02 -8.33 9.79
N ALA A 303 27.77 -8.17 10.89
CA ALA A 303 28.94 -7.31 11.01
C ALA A 303 28.67 -5.84 10.66
N ILE A 304 27.46 -5.31 10.97
CA ILE A 304 27.01 -3.94 10.68
C ILE A 304 26.72 -3.22 11.99
N LYS A 305 27.73 -2.59 12.58
CA LYS A 305 27.61 -1.90 13.88
C LYS A 305 26.68 -0.69 13.88
N GLU A 306 26.53 -0.06 12.74
CA GLU A 306 25.66 1.10 12.54
C GLU A 306 24.18 0.79 12.81
N LEU A 307 23.76 -0.49 12.73
CA LEU A 307 22.37 -0.90 13.04
C LEU A 307 21.94 -0.54 14.47
N GLU A 308 22.88 -0.56 15.42
CA GLU A 308 22.62 -0.23 16.82
C GLU A 308 22.24 1.25 17.04
N GLN A 309 22.62 2.12 16.10
CA GLN A 309 22.38 3.56 16.13
C GLN A 309 21.16 3.98 15.32
N THR A 310 20.46 3.02 14.73
CA THR A 310 19.24 3.28 13.93
C THR A 310 17.99 3.26 14.78
N ASN A 311 16.86 3.64 14.18
CA ASN A 311 15.53 3.52 14.79
C ASN A 311 14.95 2.09 14.67
N LEU A 312 15.75 1.08 14.33
CA LEU A 312 15.26 -0.29 14.17
C LEU A 312 14.63 -0.84 15.46
N PRO A 313 15.22 -0.67 16.66
CA PRO A 313 14.58 -1.10 17.89
C PRO A 313 13.18 -0.52 18.08
N GLU A 314 13.03 0.79 17.91
CA GLU A 314 11.78 1.51 18.05
C GLU A 314 10.74 1.08 17.01
N ASN A 315 11.15 0.85 15.77
CA ASN A 315 10.29 0.32 14.71
C ASN A 315 9.77 -1.10 15.03
N LEU A 316 10.64 -1.95 15.55
CA LEU A 316 10.27 -3.32 15.96
C LEU A 316 9.31 -3.32 17.15
N ILE A 317 9.53 -2.42 18.11
CA ILE A 317 8.62 -2.24 19.25
C ILE A 317 7.26 -1.75 18.74
N LEU A 318 7.24 -0.76 17.87
CA LEU A 318 6.00 -0.26 17.26
C LEU A 318 5.25 -1.38 16.50
N LEU A 319 5.95 -2.19 15.72
CA LEU A 319 5.34 -3.34 15.04
C LEU A 319 4.71 -4.30 16.05
N LEU A 320 5.42 -4.65 17.12
CA LEU A 320 4.92 -5.53 18.16
C LEU A 320 3.73 -4.95 18.90
N LEU A 321 3.76 -3.65 19.22
CA LEU A 321 2.63 -2.95 19.85
C LEU A 321 1.40 -2.93 18.94
N LYS A 322 1.56 -2.57 17.67
CA LYS A 322 0.47 -2.63 16.68
C LYS A 322 -0.12 -4.04 16.60
N TYR A 323 0.72 -5.05 16.60
CA TYR A 323 0.28 -6.45 16.54
C TYR A 323 -0.41 -6.87 17.85
N TYR A 324 0.15 -6.49 19.01
CA TYR A 324 -0.41 -6.81 20.32
C TYR A 324 -1.78 -6.14 20.53
N GLU A 325 -1.88 -4.84 20.21
CA GLU A 325 -3.11 -4.06 20.38
C GLU A 325 -4.18 -4.43 19.35
N SER A 326 -3.80 -4.83 18.13
CA SER A 326 -4.75 -5.15 17.08
C SER A 326 -4.19 -6.17 16.08
N PRO A 327 -4.12 -7.47 16.43
CA PRO A 327 -3.66 -8.51 15.53
C PRO A 327 -4.45 -8.51 14.20
N LEU A 328 -5.76 -8.32 14.29
CA LEU A 328 -6.66 -8.30 13.14
C LEU A 328 -6.29 -7.22 12.11
N LEU A 329 -6.00 -5.99 12.58
CA LEU A 329 -5.62 -4.90 11.69
C LEU A 329 -4.33 -5.22 10.92
N ILE A 330 -3.31 -5.71 11.62
CA ILE A 330 -2.01 -6.05 11.02
C ILE A 330 -2.14 -7.24 10.06
N GLU A 331 -2.81 -8.31 10.47
CA GLU A 331 -2.95 -9.51 9.64
C GLU A 331 -3.72 -9.24 8.34
N GLN A 332 -4.80 -8.48 8.40
CA GLN A 332 -5.57 -8.14 7.21
C GLN A 332 -4.79 -7.22 6.27
N THR A 333 -4.01 -6.29 6.81
CA THR A 333 -3.11 -5.45 6.00
C THR A 333 -2.11 -6.33 5.24
N THR A 334 -1.47 -7.25 5.94
CA THR A 334 -0.46 -8.12 5.35
C THR A 334 -1.05 -9.09 4.33
N LYS A 335 -2.26 -9.64 4.58
CA LYS A 335 -2.99 -10.46 3.59
C LYS A 335 -3.20 -9.71 2.27
N GLN A 336 -3.50 -8.42 2.32
CA GLN A 336 -3.68 -7.59 1.12
C GLN A 336 -2.41 -7.51 0.28
N TYR A 337 -1.25 -7.43 0.93
CA TYR A 337 0.06 -7.31 0.27
C TYR A 337 0.79 -8.64 0.08
N HIS A 338 0.25 -9.73 0.59
CA HIS A 338 0.89 -11.06 0.57
C HIS A 338 1.31 -11.50 -0.85
N TYR A 339 0.49 -11.22 -1.85
CA TYR A 339 0.81 -11.57 -3.24
C TYR A 339 2.10 -10.88 -3.71
N TYR A 340 2.20 -9.57 -3.50
CA TYR A 340 3.39 -8.79 -3.87
C TYR A 340 4.63 -9.21 -3.08
N LEU A 341 4.47 -9.45 -1.78
CA LEU A 341 5.57 -9.90 -0.92
C LEU A 341 6.08 -11.28 -1.31
N LYS A 342 5.18 -12.19 -1.70
CA LYS A 342 5.56 -13.51 -2.17
C LYS A 342 6.26 -13.47 -3.53
N GLU A 343 5.78 -12.65 -4.45
CA GLU A 343 6.40 -12.42 -5.74
C GLU A 343 7.80 -11.82 -5.56
N TYR A 344 7.92 -10.80 -4.73
CA TYR A 344 9.18 -10.17 -4.36
C TYR A 344 10.17 -11.17 -3.73
N GLU A 345 9.72 -12.03 -2.81
CA GLU A 345 10.55 -13.08 -2.21
C GLU A 345 11.05 -14.11 -3.24
N GLN A 346 10.24 -14.44 -4.24
CA GLN A 346 10.62 -15.37 -5.32
C GLN A 346 11.62 -14.74 -6.29
N GLU A 347 11.48 -13.46 -6.56
CA GLU A 347 12.34 -12.73 -7.49
C GLU A 347 13.71 -12.39 -6.86
N TYR A 348 13.75 -12.20 -5.54
CA TYR A 348 14.95 -11.79 -4.79
C TYR A 348 15.25 -12.68 -3.58
N PRO A 349 15.51 -13.98 -3.80
CA PRO A 349 15.71 -14.94 -2.70
C PRO A 349 16.94 -14.62 -1.83
N GLU A 350 17.94 -13.94 -2.38
CA GLU A 350 19.14 -13.53 -1.65
C GLU A 350 18.89 -12.44 -0.59
N LEU A 351 17.78 -11.72 -0.66
CA LEU A 351 17.42 -10.73 0.36
C LEU A 351 16.88 -11.37 1.65
N TYR A 352 16.57 -12.68 1.60
CA TYR A 352 15.98 -13.41 2.74
C TYR A 352 16.78 -14.64 3.19
N PRO A 353 18.13 -14.63 3.18
CA PRO A 353 18.92 -15.86 3.42
C PRO A 353 18.74 -16.44 4.82
N HIS A 354 18.27 -15.63 5.78
CA HIS A 354 18.15 -16.02 7.19
C HIS A 354 16.72 -15.97 7.74
N LYS A 355 15.74 -16.03 6.87
CA LYS A 355 14.29 -15.89 7.18
C LYS A 355 13.85 -16.64 8.45
N PHE A 356 14.14 -17.94 8.52
CA PHE A 356 13.72 -18.75 9.67
C PHE A 356 14.56 -18.50 10.92
N ALA A 357 15.85 -18.27 10.77
CA ALA A 357 16.74 -17.98 11.90
C ALA A 357 16.34 -16.65 12.56
N LEU A 358 16.02 -15.62 11.76
CA LEU A 358 15.57 -14.33 12.25
C LEU A 358 14.25 -14.42 13.01
N LEU A 359 13.26 -15.14 12.47
CA LEU A 359 11.98 -15.36 13.15
C LEU A 359 12.17 -16.10 14.47
N GLN A 360 13.02 -17.13 14.50
CA GLN A 360 13.32 -17.88 15.70
C GLN A 360 13.97 -17.00 16.78
N GLN A 361 14.94 -16.17 16.41
CA GLN A 361 15.57 -15.22 17.33
C GLN A 361 14.58 -14.22 17.92
N VAL A 362 13.64 -13.69 17.11
CA VAL A 362 12.60 -12.79 17.60
C VAL A 362 11.65 -13.52 18.56
N LYS A 363 11.25 -14.76 18.26
CA LYS A 363 10.42 -15.57 19.14
C LYS A 363 11.10 -15.85 20.49
N GLU A 364 12.38 -16.14 20.48
CA GLU A 364 13.16 -16.39 21.69
C GLU A 364 13.37 -15.12 22.52
N SER A 365 13.50 -13.96 21.83
CA SER A 365 13.77 -12.67 22.47
C SER A 365 12.53 -12.00 23.04
N THR A 366 11.32 -12.33 22.57
CA THR A 366 10.11 -11.58 22.96
C THR A 366 8.95 -12.50 23.36
N SER A 367 8.40 -12.28 24.56
CA SER A 367 7.17 -12.95 25.01
C SER A 367 5.93 -12.52 24.22
N MET A 368 5.96 -11.34 23.60
CA MET A 368 4.84 -10.78 22.82
C MET A 368 4.59 -11.58 21.54
N VAL A 369 5.63 -12.11 20.91
CA VAL A 369 5.51 -12.91 19.68
C VAL A 369 4.74 -14.21 19.89
N LYS A 370 4.63 -14.72 21.12
CA LYS A 370 3.82 -15.90 21.44
C LYS A 370 2.32 -15.70 21.15
N LYS A 371 1.86 -14.46 20.99
CA LYS A 371 0.47 -14.12 20.66
C LYS A 371 0.23 -13.92 19.17
N VAL A 372 1.27 -14.01 18.34
CA VAL A 372 1.16 -13.90 16.88
C VAL A 372 0.43 -15.13 16.34
N THR A 373 -0.74 -14.92 15.76
CA THR A 373 -1.58 -15.99 15.20
C THR A 373 -1.12 -16.39 13.81
N ASN A 374 -0.57 -15.44 13.04
CA ASN A 374 -0.04 -15.68 11.70
C ASN A 374 1.43 -15.25 11.60
N GLU A 375 2.32 -16.19 11.90
CA GLU A 375 3.77 -15.97 11.89
C GLU A 375 4.32 -15.53 10.53
N THR A 376 3.74 -16.04 9.45
CA THR A 376 4.19 -15.68 8.09
C THR A 376 4.00 -14.19 7.82
N TYR A 377 2.84 -13.65 8.15
CA TYR A 377 2.57 -12.22 7.93
C TYR A 377 3.42 -11.32 8.83
N PHE A 378 3.56 -11.69 10.09
CA PHE A 378 4.45 -10.98 11.00
C PHE A 378 5.89 -10.97 10.49
N PHE A 379 6.37 -12.13 10.00
CA PHE A 379 7.70 -12.26 9.43
C PHE A 379 7.92 -11.33 8.23
N TYR A 380 6.96 -11.22 7.32
CA TYR A 380 7.09 -10.32 6.17
C TYR A 380 7.28 -8.86 6.60
N LEU A 381 6.47 -8.37 7.53
CA LEU A 381 6.59 -7.01 8.04
C LEU A 381 7.92 -6.77 8.76
N LEU A 382 8.33 -7.74 9.58
CA LEU A 382 9.63 -7.73 10.25
C LEU A 382 10.78 -7.64 9.23
N SER A 383 10.75 -8.47 8.20
CA SER A 383 11.76 -8.49 7.15
C SER A 383 11.83 -7.17 6.39
N LEU A 384 10.69 -6.56 6.07
CA LEU A 384 10.65 -5.27 5.40
C LEU A 384 11.29 -4.16 6.25
N LEU A 385 11.03 -4.12 7.56
CA LEU A 385 11.63 -3.12 8.45
C LEU A 385 13.14 -3.29 8.57
N ILE A 386 13.61 -4.54 8.69
CA ILE A 386 15.06 -4.82 8.73
C ILE A 386 15.71 -4.45 7.40
N GLN A 387 15.14 -4.87 6.27
CA GLN A 387 15.67 -4.55 4.95
C GLN A 387 15.71 -3.04 4.70
N GLN A 388 14.65 -2.32 5.05
CA GLN A 388 14.63 -0.86 4.93
C GLN A 388 15.79 -0.22 5.72
N THR A 389 16.03 -0.70 6.95
CA THR A 389 17.10 -0.18 7.80
C THR A 389 18.48 -0.52 7.22
N LEU A 390 18.68 -1.76 6.75
CA LEU A 390 19.91 -2.18 6.10
C LEU A 390 20.23 -1.32 4.87
N LEU A 391 19.25 -1.06 4.01
CA LEU A 391 19.41 -0.20 2.85
C LEU A 391 19.73 1.26 3.21
N ALA A 392 19.27 1.73 4.37
CA ALA A 392 19.61 3.09 4.84
C ALA A 392 21.03 3.19 5.39
N VAL A 393 21.50 2.14 6.09
CA VAL A 393 22.83 2.09 6.72
C VAL A 393 23.93 1.72 5.72
N GLN A 394 23.67 0.71 4.91
CA GLN A 394 24.55 0.26 3.85
C GLN A 394 23.79 0.24 2.52
N PRO A 395 23.65 1.40 1.86
CA PRO A 395 23.04 1.43 0.55
C PRO A 395 23.85 0.53 -0.37
N TYR A 396 23.20 -0.49 -0.89
CA TYR A 396 23.82 -1.37 -1.86
C TYR A 396 24.21 -0.53 -3.09
N GLN A 397 25.49 -0.53 -3.46
CA GLN A 397 26.00 0.19 -4.62
C GLN A 397 26.68 -0.80 -5.56
N ALA A 398 26.17 -0.94 -6.79
CA ALA A 398 26.90 -1.63 -7.84
C ALA A 398 27.86 -0.67 -8.50
N THR A 399 29.03 -1.17 -8.83
CA THR A 399 30.01 -0.41 -9.62
C THR A 399 29.79 -0.73 -11.09
N ILE A 400 29.58 0.30 -11.89
CA ILE A 400 29.61 0.22 -13.35
C ILE A 400 30.93 0.83 -13.80
N TYR A 401 31.82 -0.03 -14.26
CA TYR A 401 33.05 0.43 -14.88
C TYR A 401 32.76 0.94 -16.28
N PHE A 402 33.20 2.15 -16.59
CA PHE A 402 32.88 2.86 -17.82
C PHE A 402 34.12 3.04 -18.69
N ILE A 403 34.21 2.24 -19.75
CA ILE A 403 35.22 2.36 -20.78
C ILE A 403 34.60 2.95 -22.03
N PHE A 404 34.92 4.19 -22.34
CA PHE A 404 34.29 4.88 -23.46
C PHE A 404 35.32 5.61 -24.29
N GLN A 405 35.36 5.32 -25.59
CA GLN A 405 36.21 5.97 -26.55
C GLN A 405 35.42 7.03 -27.34
N GLY A 406 35.87 8.26 -27.34
CA GLY A 406 35.24 9.39 -28.02
C GLY A 406 35.93 10.69 -27.73
N GLU A 407 35.34 11.75 -28.21
CA GLU A 407 35.80 13.10 -27.94
C GLU A 407 35.72 13.40 -26.41
N PRO A 408 36.82 13.94 -25.79
CA PRO A 408 36.90 14.05 -24.31
C PRO A 408 35.75 14.81 -23.65
N SER A 409 35.27 15.92 -24.25
CA SER A 409 34.15 16.68 -23.67
C SER A 409 32.84 15.92 -23.79
N TRP A 410 32.61 15.17 -24.87
CA TRP A 410 31.47 14.28 -25.00
C TRP A 410 31.49 13.13 -23.97
N LYS A 411 32.66 12.48 -23.80
CA LYS A 411 32.86 11.43 -22.77
C LYS A 411 32.50 11.97 -21.39
N ALA A 412 32.98 13.14 -21.01
CA ALA A 412 32.70 13.77 -19.72
C ALA A 412 31.24 14.12 -19.54
N PHE A 413 30.61 14.67 -20.57
CA PHE A 413 29.16 14.96 -20.55
C PHE A 413 28.34 13.69 -20.41
N LEU A 414 28.59 12.67 -21.24
CA LEU A 414 27.88 11.40 -21.19
C LEU A 414 28.01 10.71 -19.83
N GLN A 415 29.16 10.76 -19.21
CA GLN A 415 29.38 10.23 -17.87
C GLN A 415 28.48 10.93 -16.83
N GLN A 416 28.32 12.24 -16.90
CA GLN A 416 27.44 12.98 -15.99
C GLN A 416 25.96 12.65 -16.24
N GLU A 417 25.53 12.54 -17.49
CA GLU A 417 24.19 12.15 -17.87
C GLU A 417 23.87 10.72 -17.39
N LEU A 418 24.79 9.77 -17.58
CA LEU A 418 24.62 8.40 -17.08
C LEU A 418 24.56 8.34 -15.56
N ASN A 419 25.41 9.10 -14.85
CA ASN A 419 25.33 9.20 -13.39
C ASN A 419 23.97 9.74 -12.91
N ALA A 420 23.44 10.78 -13.57
CA ALA A 420 22.13 11.33 -13.26
C ALA A 420 20.99 10.32 -13.57
N TYR A 421 21.10 9.61 -14.69
CA TYR A 421 20.13 8.63 -15.14
C TYR A 421 20.09 7.38 -14.24
N LEU A 422 21.24 6.83 -13.85
CA LEU A 422 21.36 5.62 -13.02
C LEU A 422 21.10 5.88 -11.53
N GLY A 423 21.23 7.13 -11.08
CA GLY A 423 20.92 7.54 -9.72
C GLY A 423 21.94 7.09 -8.67
N LYS A 424 21.61 7.31 -7.40
CA LYS A 424 22.55 7.15 -6.27
C LYS A 424 22.96 5.69 -5.93
N ARG A 425 22.29 4.71 -6.53
CA ARG A 425 22.56 3.29 -6.27
C ARG A 425 23.67 2.70 -7.12
N VAL A 426 24.14 3.46 -8.11
CA VAL A 426 25.19 3.06 -9.02
C VAL A 426 26.38 3.99 -8.86
N ILE A 427 27.57 3.43 -8.72
CA ILE A 427 28.84 4.15 -8.85
C ILE A 427 29.32 3.95 -10.29
N LEU A 428 29.31 4.99 -11.10
CA LEU A 428 29.88 4.96 -12.44
C LEU A 428 31.37 5.34 -12.34
N GLU A 429 32.26 4.36 -12.48
CA GLU A 429 33.69 4.53 -12.39
C GLU A 429 34.32 4.53 -13.77
N PRO A 430 34.80 5.67 -14.26
CA PRO A 430 35.52 5.73 -15.53
C PRO A 430 36.88 5.08 -15.39
N ILE A 431 37.20 4.16 -16.28
CA ILE A 431 38.49 3.47 -16.34
C ILE A 431 39.03 3.46 -17.76
N GLU A 432 40.34 3.31 -17.89
CA GLU A 432 40.98 3.06 -19.17
C GLU A 432 41.08 1.54 -19.44
N LEU A 433 41.12 1.16 -20.72
CA LEU A 433 41.20 -0.26 -21.11
C LEU A 433 42.40 -0.99 -20.48
N SER A 434 43.52 -0.29 -20.30
CA SER A 434 44.73 -0.82 -19.65
C SER A 434 44.56 -1.14 -18.16
N GLN A 435 43.59 -0.57 -17.51
CA GLN A 435 43.30 -0.75 -16.07
C GLN A 435 42.35 -1.91 -15.80
N LEU A 436 41.74 -2.47 -16.84
CA LEU A 436 40.70 -3.49 -16.69
C LEU A 436 41.23 -4.77 -16.00
N SER A 437 42.50 -5.11 -16.17
CA SER A 437 43.14 -6.26 -15.50
C SER A 437 43.40 -6.07 -14.01
N ASP A 438 43.41 -4.84 -13.53
CA ASP A 438 43.83 -4.49 -12.18
C ASP A 438 42.65 -4.32 -11.21
N ILE A 439 41.44 -4.44 -11.72
CA ILE A 439 40.21 -4.22 -10.96
C ILE A 439 39.86 -5.43 -10.10
N THR A 440 39.47 -5.18 -8.84
CA THR A 440 38.89 -6.19 -7.97
C THR A 440 37.38 -6.27 -8.23
N ILE A 441 36.93 -7.32 -8.89
CA ILE A 441 35.55 -7.49 -9.33
C ILE A 441 34.69 -8.03 -8.20
N LYS A 442 33.52 -7.41 -7.99
CA LYS A 442 32.48 -7.89 -7.09
C LYS A 442 31.36 -8.57 -7.90
N LYS A 443 30.53 -9.37 -7.24
CA LYS A 443 29.49 -10.22 -7.88
C LYS A 443 28.56 -9.46 -8.82
N ASN A 444 28.28 -8.19 -8.55
CA ASN A 444 27.28 -7.40 -9.27
C ASN A 444 27.89 -6.22 -10.05
N ASP A 445 29.21 -6.23 -10.24
CA ASP A 445 29.85 -5.23 -11.06
C ASP A 445 29.55 -5.46 -12.54
N LEU A 446 29.37 -4.37 -13.27
CA LEU A 446 29.10 -4.34 -14.70
C LEU A 446 30.15 -3.51 -15.43
N LEU A 447 30.39 -3.83 -16.68
CA LEU A 447 31.20 -3.04 -17.58
C LEU A 447 30.33 -2.41 -18.66
N VAL A 448 30.47 -1.13 -18.85
CA VAL A 448 29.83 -0.39 -19.96
C VAL A 448 30.91 0.08 -20.92
N SER A 449 30.75 -0.24 -22.19
CA SER A 449 31.75 0.11 -23.22
C SER A 449 31.11 0.45 -24.56
N ASN A 450 31.74 1.30 -25.35
CA ASN A 450 31.44 1.51 -26.78
C ASN A 450 32.48 0.92 -27.72
N ILE A 451 33.46 0.18 -27.15
CA ILE A 451 34.46 -0.58 -27.92
C ILE A 451 34.40 -2.05 -27.54
N PRO A 452 34.73 -2.96 -28.46
CA PRO A 452 34.79 -4.38 -28.17
C PRO A 452 35.84 -4.71 -27.12
N ILE A 453 35.50 -5.61 -26.20
CA ILE A 453 36.39 -6.14 -25.16
C ILE A 453 36.55 -7.63 -25.41
N ASP A 454 37.74 -8.07 -25.73
CA ASP A 454 38.00 -9.45 -26.18
C ASP A 454 37.74 -10.51 -25.10
N THR A 455 38.10 -10.23 -23.85
CA THR A 455 37.90 -11.16 -22.71
C THR A 455 37.45 -10.40 -21.49
N PRO A 456 36.13 -10.02 -21.45
CA PRO A 456 35.65 -9.22 -20.35
C PRO A 456 35.61 -10.05 -19.06
N PRO A 457 36.12 -9.52 -17.94
CA PRO A 457 36.13 -10.22 -16.66
C PRO A 457 34.76 -10.20 -15.93
N MET A 458 33.81 -9.41 -16.43
CA MET A 458 32.48 -9.23 -15.91
C MET A 458 31.47 -9.02 -17.06
N PRO A 459 30.14 -9.07 -16.81
CA PRO A 459 29.16 -8.80 -17.86
C PRO A 459 29.32 -7.41 -18.48
N VAL A 460 29.25 -7.33 -19.82
CA VAL A 460 29.43 -6.09 -20.58
C VAL A 460 28.13 -5.65 -21.22
N ILE A 461 27.85 -4.36 -21.10
CA ILE A 461 26.79 -3.67 -21.84
C ILE A 461 27.46 -2.75 -22.86
N TYR A 462 27.20 -3.00 -24.13
CA TYR A 462 27.70 -2.11 -25.16
C TYR A 462 26.72 -0.98 -25.44
N LEU A 463 27.23 0.26 -25.45
CA LEU A 463 26.49 1.46 -25.81
C LEU A 463 27.03 2.01 -27.12
N SER A 464 26.18 2.62 -27.91
CA SER A 464 26.57 3.42 -29.06
C SER A 464 27.32 4.70 -28.59
N THR A 465 28.13 5.31 -29.47
CA THR A 465 28.79 6.59 -29.15
C THR A 465 27.81 7.67 -28.73
N ILE A 466 26.60 7.65 -29.30
CA ILE A 466 25.42 8.39 -28.82
C ILE A 466 24.41 7.34 -28.40
N PRO A 467 24.24 7.07 -27.08
CA PRO A 467 23.34 6.02 -26.62
C PRO A 467 21.90 6.25 -27.06
N THR A 468 21.28 5.18 -27.52
CA THR A 468 19.85 5.17 -27.84
C THR A 468 19.02 4.98 -26.58
N LYS A 469 17.73 5.34 -26.62
CA LYS A 469 16.82 5.13 -25.51
C LYS A 469 16.76 3.66 -25.07
N ASN A 470 16.70 2.72 -26.03
CA ASN A 470 16.67 1.29 -25.72
C ASN A 470 17.95 0.78 -25.04
N GLU A 471 19.11 1.34 -25.39
CA GLU A 471 20.37 1.02 -24.71
C GLU A 471 20.40 1.54 -23.27
N LEU A 472 19.87 2.74 -23.05
CA LEU A 472 19.75 3.32 -21.70
C LEU A 472 18.74 2.56 -20.85
N ASP A 473 17.58 2.20 -21.40
CA ASP A 473 16.56 1.39 -20.72
C ASP A 473 17.15 0.02 -20.34
N ARG A 474 17.90 -0.64 -21.25
CA ARG A 474 18.60 -1.90 -20.98
C ARG A 474 19.64 -1.76 -19.88
N LEU A 475 20.41 -0.67 -19.87
CA LEU A 475 21.40 -0.38 -18.84
C LEU A 475 20.73 -0.19 -17.49
N SER A 476 19.62 0.55 -17.46
CA SER A 476 18.80 0.74 -16.26
C SER A 476 18.24 -0.57 -15.73
N ASP A 477 17.63 -1.39 -16.58
CA ASP A 477 17.05 -2.67 -16.20
C ASP A 477 18.08 -3.63 -15.59
N LEU A 478 19.25 -3.73 -16.19
CA LEU A 478 20.32 -4.60 -15.70
C LEU A 478 20.96 -4.06 -14.42
N SER A 479 21.11 -2.74 -14.29
CA SER A 479 21.59 -2.13 -13.05
C SER A 479 20.57 -2.25 -11.92
N LEU A 480 19.27 -2.17 -12.21
CA LEU A 480 18.18 -2.35 -11.22
C LEU A 480 18.03 -3.80 -10.80
N ARG A 481 18.15 -4.77 -11.72
CA ARG A 481 18.11 -6.21 -11.39
C ARG A 481 19.23 -6.66 -10.46
N SER A 482 20.32 -5.93 -10.43
CA SER A 482 21.41 -6.16 -9.48
C SER A 482 21.09 -5.64 -8.06
N TYR A 483 19.97 -4.92 -7.87
CA TYR A 483 19.60 -4.24 -6.64
C TYR A 483 18.34 -4.79 -5.94
N LEU A 484 17.46 -5.34 -6.69
CA LEU A 484 16.23 -5.92 -6.20
C LEU A 484 16.33 -7.42 -6.17
#